data_57750f377dc65ebf5cd16cc701019e10
#
_entry.id   57750f377dc65ebf5cd16cc701019e10
#
_cell.length_a   1.000
_cell.length_b   1.000
_cell.length_c   1.000
_cell.angle_alpha   90.00
_cell.angle_beta   90.00
_cell.angle_gamma   90.00
#
_symmetry.space_group_name_H-M   'P 1'
#
loop_
_entity.id
_entity.type
_entity.pdbx_description
1 polymer ?
#
loop_
_entity_poly.entity_id
_entity_poly.type
_entity_poly.pdbx_seq_one_letter_code
_entity_poly.pdbx_strand_id
1 'polypeptide(L)'
;MKQEEDKFTGLPENAFRELKPGEVYNPLMGPSKNYPEVNIWSVAWGIAMAILFSAAAAYLGLKVGQVFEAAIPIAIIAVGVSGAAKRKNALGENVIIQSIGACSGVIVAGAIFTLPALYILQAKYPEMTVTFMQVFISSLLGGVLGILFLIPFRKYLSLIHI
;
A
#
# COMPACT_ATOMS: atom_id res chain seq x y z
N MET A 1 0.36 39.26 -7.13
CA MET A 1 -0.60 38.21 -7.52
C MET A 1 -0.78 37.31 -6.29
N LYS A 2 -1.92 37.44 -5.60
CA LYS A 2 -2.29 36.62 -4.46
C LYS A 2 -2.45 35.16 -4.94
N GLN A 3 -1.69 34.22 -4.40
CA GLN A 3 -2.01 32.82 -4.54
C GLN A 3 -3.34 32.61 -3.80
N GLU A 4 -4.41 32.36 -4.56
CA GLU A 4 -5.64 31.82 -4.00
C GLU A 4 -5.29 30.51 -3.31
N GLU A 5 -5.53 30.48 -2.01
CA GLU A 5 -5.50 29.24 -1.22
C GLU A 5 -6.56 28.32 -1.81
N ASP A 6 -6.14 27.33 -2.59
CA ASP A 6 -6.98 26.22 -3.06
C ASP A 6 -7.54 25.50 -1.84
N LYS A 7 -8.67 25.98 -1.33
CA LYS A 7 -9.49 25.22 -0.39
C LYS A 7 -9.99 24.01 -1.16
N PHE A 8 -9.52 22.84 -0.76
CA PHE A 8 -9.99 21.57 -1.28
C PHE A 8 -11.49 21.43 -1.02
N THR A 9 -12.30 21.74 -2.01
CA THR A 9 -13.77 21.70 -1.94
C THR A 9 -14.38 20.44 -2.51
N GLY A 10 -13.59 19.38 -2.73
CA GLY A 10 -14.04 18.13 -3.31
C GLY A 10 -13.86 18.09 -4.83
N LEU A 11 -14.38 17.03 -5.45
CA LEU A 11 -14.36 16.89 -6.91
C LEU A 11 -15.32 17.89 -7.56
N PRO A 12 -14.97 18.46 -8.73
CA PRO A 12 -15.88 19.33 -9.47
C PRO A 12 -17.12 18.55 -9.93
N GLU A 13 -18.25 19.24 -10.06
CA GLU A 13 -19.54 18.61 -10.45
C GLU A 13 -19.46 17.81 -11.76
N ASN A 14 -18.62 18.24 -12.71
CA ASN A 14 -18.43 17.56 -13.97
C ASN A 14 -17.62 16.23 -13.86
N ALA A 15 -17.10 15.90 -12.68
CA ALA A 15 -16.49 14.59 -12.42
C ALA A 15 -17.51 13.45 -12.32
N PHE A 16 -18.80 13.77 -12.08
CA PHE A 16 -19.86 12.79 -11.81
C PHE A 16 -20.86 12.62 -12.97
N ARG A 17 -20.61 13.27 -14.11
CA ARG A 17 -21.45 13.20 -15.30
C ARG A 17 -20.63 13.17 -16.59
N GLU A 18 -21.25 12.79 -17.69
CA GLU A 18 -20.62 12.92 -18.99
C GLU A 18 -20.32 14.39 -19.33
N LEU A 19 -19.12 14.62 -19.87
CA LEU A 19 -18.67 15.96 -20.27
C LEU A 19 -19.48 16.43 -21.48
N LYS A 20 -19.96 17.66 -21.44
CA LYS A 20 -20.63 18.28 -22.59
C LYS A 20 -19.61 18.59 -23.70
N PRO A 21 -20.04 18.65 -24.98
CA PRO A 21 -19.17 19.05 -26.08
C PRO A 21 -18.50 20.41 -25.79
N GLY A 22 -17.16 20.42 -25.75
CA GLY A 22 -16.35 21.63 -25.44
C GLY A 22 -16.06 21.83 -23.94
N GLU A 23 -16.58 20.99 -23.04
CA GLU A 23 -16.27 21.04 -21.62
C GLU A 23 -14.98 20.27 -21.32
N VAL A 24 -14.08 20.84 -20.52
CA VAL A 24 -12.81 20.22 -20.14
C VAL A 24 -12.85 19.88 -18.65
N TYR A 25 -12.52 18.64 -18.32
CA TYR A 25 -12.33 18.21 -16.93
C TYR A 25 -10.98 18.69 -16.40
N ASN A 26 -10.99 19.42 -15.31
CA ASN A 26 -9.78 19.81 -14.60
C ASN A 26 -9.51 18.83 -13.46
N PRO A 27 -8.51 17.94 -13.55
CA PRO A 27 -8.18 17.03 -12.49
C PRO A 27 -7.64 17.77 -11.26
N LEU A 28 -7.92 17.24 -10.07
CA LEU A 28 -7.39 17.76 -8.80
C LEU A 28 -5.86 17.83 -8.79
N MET A 29 -5.22 16.83 -9.39
CA MET A 29 -3.78 16.79 -9.58
C MET A 29 -3.48 16.98 -11.06
N GLY A 30 -3.24 18.25 -11.44
CA GLY A 30 -2.94 18.62 -12.83
C GLY A 30 -1.54 18.12 -13.23
N PRO A 31 -1.34 17.74 -14.51
CA PRO A 31 -0.06 17.20 -15.00
C PRO A 31 1.09 18.22 -14.95
N SER A 32 0.77 19.51 -14.85
CA SER A 32 1.76 20.59 -14.80
C SER A 32 2.27 20.91 -13.38
N LYS A 33 1.65 20.38 -12.34
CA LYS A 33 2.04 20.61 -10.94
C LYS A 33 2.79 19.40 -10.40
N ASN A 34 3.99 19.63 -9.87
CA ASN A 34 4.75 18.59 -9.17
C ASN A 34 4.30 18.56 -7.70
N TYR A 35 3.61 17.49 -7.31
CA TYR A 35 3.14 17.29 -5.94
C TYR A 35 4.16 16.42 -5.19
N PRO A 36 4.68 16.86 -4.02
CA PRO A 36 5.57 16.05 -3.22
C PRO A 36 4.78 14.94 -2.50
N GLU A 37 4.57 13.81 -3.17
CA GLU A 37 3.84 12.66 -2.66
C GLU A 37 4.71 11.82 -1.71
N VAL A 38 5.95 11.55 -2.15
CA VAL A 38 6.92 10.78 -1.39
C VAL A 38 7.77 11.72 -0.55
N ASN A 39 7.54 11.74 0.75
CA ASN A 39 8.31 12.49 1.72
C ASN A 39 8.57 11.65 2.98
N ILE A 40 9.43 12.13 3.88
CA ILE A 40 9.78 11.42 5.11
C ILE A 40 8.53 11.13 5.95
N TRP A 41 7.55 12.03 5.96
CA TRP A 41 6.29 11.85 6.68
C TRP A 41 5.50 10.65 6.12
N SER A 42 5.24 10.63 4.81
CA SER A 42 4.46 9.56 4.18
C SER A 42 5.14 8.20 4.30
N VAL A 43 6.47 8.16 4.13
CA VAL A 43 7.23 6.91 4.26
C VAL A 43 7.26 6.42 5.72
N ALA A 44 7.53 7.30 6.69
CA ALA A 44 7.57 6.92 8.09
C ALA A 44 6.21 6.40 8.59
N TRP A 45 5.12 7.09 8.25
CA TRP A 45 3.77 6.62 8.58
C TRP A 45 3.41 5.33 7.84
N GLY A 46 3.79 5.19 6.58
CA GLY A 46 3.59 3.96 5.81
C GLY A 46 4.29 2.77 6.47
N ILE A 47 5.55 2.92 6.88
CA ILE A 47 6.30 1.87 7.57
C ILE A 47 5.68 1.55 8.94
N ALA A 48 5.29 2.57 9.71
CA ALA A 48 4.63 2.37 11.00
C ALA A 48 3.33 1.56 10.85
N MET A 49 2.50 1.90 9.85
CA MET A 49 1.29 1.15 9.53
C MET A 49 1.61 -0.26 9.04
N ALA A 50 2.64 -0.44 8.19
CA ALA A 50 3.05 -1.76 7.73
C ALA A 50 3.45 -2.68 8.89
N ILE A 51 4.23 -2.19 9.86
CA ILE A 51 4.63 -2.97 11.04
C ILE A 51 3.41 -3.35 11.89
N LEU A 52 2.56 -2.37 12.21
CA LEU A 52 1.39 -2.57 13.04
C LEU A 52 0.41 -3.57 12.41
N PHE A 53 0.08 -3.37 11.14
CA PHE A 53 -0.87 -4.24 10.44
C PHE A 53 -0.29 -5.60 10.06
N SER A 54 1.04 -5.73 9.86
CA SER A 54 1.67 -7.04 9.72
C SER A 54 1.53 -7.88 10.99
N ALA A 55 1.76 -7.28 12.15
CA ALA A 55 1.59 -7.99 13.43
C ALA A 55 0.12 -8.40 13.66
N ALA A 56 -0.82 -7.48 13.40
CA ALA A 56 -2.25 -7.76 13.54
C ALA A 56 -2.73 -8.85 12.55
N ALA A 57 -2.31 -8.76 11.29
CA ALA A 57 -2.67 -9.73 10.27
C ALA A 57 -2.07 -11.11 10.55
N ALA A 58 -0.81 -11.18 11.02
CA ALA A 58 -0.18 -12.42 11.42
C ALA A 58 -0.91 -13.09 12.58
N TYR A 59 -1.27 -12.31 13.60
CA TYR A 59 -2.03 -12.82 14.74
C TYR A 59 -3.39 -13.38 14.34
N LEU A 60 -4.16 -12.62 13.56
CA LEU A 60 -5.48 -13.05 13.10
C LEU A 60 -5.39 -14.25 12.14
N GLY A 61 -4.43 -14.22 11.23
CA GLY A 61 -4.23 -15.30 10.27
C GLY A 61 -3.89 -16.64 10.95
N LEU A 62 -3.01 -16.63 11.93
CA LEU A 62 -2.68 -17.83 12.69
C LEU A 62 -3.82 -18.30 13.60
N LYS A 63 -4.64 -17.39 14.13
CA LYS A 63 -5.73 -17.75 15.05
C LYS A 63 -7.01 -18.16 14.35
N VAL A 64 -7.36 -17.48 13.26
CA VAL A 64 -8.65 -17.64 12.56
C VAL A 64 -8.47 -18.32 11.19
N GLY A 65 -7.25 -18.37 10.68
CA GLY A 65 -6.97 -18.92 9.34
C GLY A 65 -7.40 -18.00 8.19
N GLN A 66 -7.66 -16.72 8.48
CA GLN A 66 -8.05 -15.74 7.48
C GLN A 66 -7.16 -14.50 7.51
N VAL A 67 -6.89 -13.97 6.34
CA VAL A 67 -6.15 -12.72 6.18
C VAL A 67 -7.12 -11.62 5.79
N PHE A 68 -7.08 -10.51 6.52
CA PHE A 68 -7.91 -9.35 6.20
C PHE A 68 -7.16 -8.36 5.28
N GLU A 69 -7.90 -7.63 4.47
CA GLU A 69 -7.36 -6.59 3.61
C GLU A 69 -6.99 -5.35 4.44
N ALA A 70 -5.69 -5.15 4.65
CA ALA A 70 -5.18 -4.07 5.49
C ALA A 70 -5.27 -2.69 4.82
N ALA A 71 -5.43 -2.61 3.50
CA ALA A 71 -5.44 -1.36 2.75
C ALA A 71 -6.57 -0.41 3.20
N ILE A 72 -7.75 -0.97 3.50
CA ILE A 72 -8.93 -0.17 3.88
C ILE A 72 -8.72 0.55 5.22
N PRO A 73 -8.44 -0.14 6.35
CA PRO A 73 -8.22 0.53 7.62
C PRO A 73 -7.02 1.47 7.59
N ILE A 74 -5.96 1.13 6.85
CA ILE A 74 -4.79 2.01 6.69
C ILE A 74 -5.15 3.30 5.97
N ALA A 75 -5.98 3.25 4.92
CA ALA A 75 -6.45 4.45 4.22
C ALA A 75 -7.24 5.38 5.16
N ILE A 76 -8.13 4.82 5.97
CA ILE A 76 -8.93 5.59 6.93
C ILE A 76 -8.02 6.28 7.96
N ILE A 77 -7.05 5.56 8.51
CA ILE A 77 -6.08 6.11 9.48
C ILE A 77 -5.22 7.19 8.81
N ALA A 78 -4.74 6.95 7.59
CA ALA A 78 -3.93 7.92 6.86
C ALA A 78 -4.68 9.24 6.65
N VAL A 79 -5.94 9.18 6.23
CA VAL A 79 -6.80 10.38 6.08
C VAL A 79 -7.01 11.08 7.43
N GLY A 80 -7.31 10.33 8.49
CA GLY A 80 -7.48 10.87 9.82
C GLY A 80 -6.24 11.60 10.37
N VAL A 81 -5.08 10.96 10.24
CA VAL A 81 -3.79 11.53 10.70
C VAL A 81 -3.38 12.74 9.87
N SER A 82 -3.53 12.68 8.54
CA SER A 82 -3.23 13.81 7.66
C SER A 82 -4.17 14.98 7.90
N GLY A 83 -5.44 14.74 8.18
CA GLY A 83 -6.43 15.75 8.56
C GLY A 83 -6.10 16.41 9.90
N ALA A 84 -5.75 15.62 10.91
CA ALA A 84 -5.34 16.13 12.23
C ALA A 84 -4.05 16.96 12.13
N ALA A 85 -3.10 16.55 11.30
CA ALA A 85 -1.86 17.27 11.05
C ALA A 85 -2.01 18.45 10.06
N LYS A 86 -3.22 18.72 9.55
CA LYS A 86 -3.55 19.81 8.60
C LYS A 86 -2.59 19.82 7.39
N ARG A 87 -2.32 18.65 6.82
CA ARG A 87 -1.37 18.50 5.69
C ARG A 87 -1.96 19.08 4.39
N LYS A 88 -1.17 19.90 3.68
CA LYS A 88 -1.61 20.54 2.42
C LYS A 88 -1.68 19.58 1.25
N ASN A 89 -0.78 18.58 1.19
CA ASN A 89 -0.69 17.59 0.11
C ASN A 89 -1.19 16.20 0.56
N ALA A 90 -2.23 16.21 1.41
CA ALA A 90 -2.73 14.99 2.06
C ALA A 90 -3.08 13.86 1.09
N LEU A 91 -3.61 14.16 -0.10
CA LEU A 91 -4.05 13.15 -1.06
C LEU A 91 -2.91 12.23 -1.50
N GLY A 92 -1.84 12.80 -2.06
CA GLY A 92 -0.68 12.02 -2.52
C GLY A 92 0.05 11.31 -1.38
N GLU A 93 0.24 12.02 -0.25
CA GLU A 93 0.84 11.44 0.95
C GLU A 93 0.06 10.23 1.47
N ASN A 94 -1.27 10.30 1.51
CA ASN A 94 -2.14 9.22 1.98
C ASN A 94 -2.09 8.00 1.06
N VAL A 95 -2.00 8.21 -0.26
CA VAL A 95 -1.82 7.12 -1.23
C VAL A 95 -0.51 6.39 -0.98
N ILE A 96 0.59 7.10 -0.70
CA ILE A 96 1.88 6.49 -0.37
C ILE A 96 1.80 5.70 0.95
N ILE A 97 1.20 6.29 2.01
CA ILE A 97 1.01 5.61 3.30
C ILE A 97 0.20 4.33 3.10
N GLN A 98 -0.91 4.40 2.37
CA GLN A 98 -1.75 3.24 2.07
C GLN A 98 -0.98 2.18 1.28
N SER A 99 -0.24 2.57 0.24
CA SER A 99 0.49 1.65 -0.62
C SER A 99 1.56 0.88 0.14
N ILE A 100 2.35 1.57 0.97
CA ILE A 100 3.37 0.93 1.82
C ILE A 100 2.71 0.03 2.85
N GLY A 101 1.66 0.52 3.51
CA GLY A 101 0.97 -0.23 4.54
C GLY A 101 0.24 -1.47 4.00
N ALA A 102 -0.38 -1.39 2.83
CA ALA A 102 -1.10 -2.49 2.20
C ALA A 102 -0.19 -3.70 1.87
N CYS A 103 1.11 -3.47 1.63
CA CYS A 103 2.07 -4.56 1.44
C CYS A 103 2.10 -5.53 2.63
N SER A 104 1.76 -5.07 3.83
CA SER A 104 1.72 -5.89 5.04
C SER A 104 0.78 -7.09 4.93
N GLY A 105 -0.42 -6.87 4.41
CA GLY A 105 -1.43 -7.93 4.23
C GLY A 105 -0.98 -9.01 3.25
N VAL A 106 -0.39 -8.61 2.13
CA VAL A 106 0.07 -9.53 1.08
C VAL A 106 1.25 -10.38 1.56
N ILE A 107 2.24 -9.75 2.22
CA ILE A 107 3.41 -10.47 2.76
C ILE A 107 2.98 -11.47 3.83
N VAL A 108 2.10 -11.05 4.73
CA VAL A 108 1.62 -11.93 5.81
C VAL A 108 0.75 -13.05 5.24
N ALA A 109 -0.07 -12.80 4.22
CA ALA A 109 -0.84 -13.84 3.56
C ALA A 109 0.05 -14.96 3.01
N GLY A 110 1.12 -14.60 2.31
CA GLY A 110 2.12 -15.58 1.83
C GLY A 110 2.76 -16.36 2.97
N ALA A 111 3.18 -15.68 4.03
CA ALA A 111 3.85 -16.28 5.17
C ALA A 111 2.94 -17.24 5.96
N ILE A 112 1.69 -16.88 6.21
CA ILE A 112 0.75 -17.70 7.02
C ILE A 112 0.43 -19.03 6.38
N PHE A 113 0.35 -19.09 5.05
CA PHE A 113 0.05 -20.32 4.34
C PHE A 113 1.28 -21.22 4.16
N THR A 114 2.49 -20.68 4.20
CA THR A 114 3.72 -21.44 3.93
C THR A 114 4.49 -21.81 5.18
N LEU A 115 4.64 -20.90 6.15
CA LEU A 115 5.47 -21.14 7.33
C LEU A 115 4.94 -22.28 8.23
N PRO A 116 3.64 -22.42 8.52
CA PRO A 116 3.15 -23.54 9.32
C PRO A 116 3.48 -24.90 8.70
N ALA A 117 3.45 -25.01 7.37
CA ALA A 117 3.82 -26.24 6.68
C ALA A 117 5.28 -26.64 6.94
N LEU A 118 6.20 -25.67 7.00
CA LEU A 118 7.61 -25.93 7.32
C LEU A 118 7.79 -26.46 8.74
N TYR A 119 7.07 -25.91 9.73
CA TYR A 119 7.12 -26.38 11.11
C TYR A 119 6.50 -27.78 11.28
N ILE A 120 5.43 -28.08 10.54
CA ILE A 120 4.82 -29.41 10.52
C ILE A 120 5.80 -30.43 9.92
N LEU A 121 6.48 -30.07 8.82
CA LEU A 121 7.49 -30.91 8.19
C LEU A 121 8.68 -31.14 9.13
N GLN A 122 9.15 -30.11 9.81
CA GLN A 122 10.22 -30.25 10.81
C GLN A 122 9.85 -31.18 11.94
N ALA A 123 8.59 -31.16 12.41
CA ALA A 123 8.12 -32.12 13.43
C ALA A 123 8.11 -33.56 12.91
N LYS A 124 7.88 -33.78 11.62
CA LYS A 124 7.87 -35.12 11.00
C LYS A 124 9.27 -35.59 10.60
N TYR A 125 10.15 -34.67 10.24
CA TYR A 125 11.53 -34.94 9.82
C TYR A 125 12.50 -34.15 10.69
N PRO A 126 13.00 -34.73 11.80
CA PRO A 126 13.87 -34.04 12.76
C PRO A 126 15.22 -33.57 12.18
N GLU A 127 15.60 -34.10 11.04
CA GLU A 127 16.81 -33.66 10.31
C GLU A 127 16.66 -32.28 9.64
N MET A 128 15.43 -31.81 9.45
CA MET A 128 15.14 -30.49 8.91
C MET A 128 15.17 -29.46 10.03
N THR A 129 16.11 -28.54 9.94
CA THR A 129 16.17 -27.37 10.85
C THR A 129 15.67 -26.13 10.13
N VAL A 130 14.59 -25.54 10.62
CA VAL A 130 14.07 -24.26 10.11
C VAL A 130 14.53 -23.15 11.03
N THR A 131 15.46 -22.32 10.55
CA THR A 131 15.98 -21.19 11.30
C THR A 131 15.28 -19.89 10.88
N PHE A 132 15.07 -18.98 11.82
CA PHE A 132 14.49 -17.66 11.55
C PHE A 132 15.22 -16.92 10.40
N MET A 133 16.57 -17.01 10.37
CA MET A 133 17.37 -16.34 9.35
C MET A 133 17.10 -16.88 7.93
N GLN A 134 16.90 -18.18 7.80
CA GLN A 134 16.54 -18.79 6.49
C GLN A 134 15.19 -18.30 6.01
N VAL A 135 14.18 -18.24 6.88
CA VAL A 135 12.85 -17.72 6.55
C VAL A 135 12.91 -16.24 6.18
N PHE A 136 13.67 -15.45 6.94
CA PHE A 136 13.83 -14.02 6.68
C PHE A 136 14.49 -13.75 5.33
N ILE A 137 15.61 -14.41 5.03
CA ILE A 137 16.31 -14.26 3.75
C ILE A 137 15.44 -14.73 2.58
N SER A 138 14.74 -15.85 2.72
CA SER A 138 13.85 -16.35 1.68
C SER A 138 12.71 -15.39 1.39
N SER A 139 12.11 -14.78 2.42
CA SER A 139 11.05 -13.78 2.26
C SER A 139 11.56 -12.51 1.60
N LEU A 140 12.76 -12.06 1.98
CA LEU A 140 13.40 -10.89 1.38
C LEU A 140 13.73 -11.12 -0.10
N LEU A 141 14.30 -12.28 -0.44
CA LEU A 141 14.58 -12.66 -1.82
C LEU A 141 13.29 -12.77 -2.64
N GLY A 142 12.22 -13.33 -2.07
CA GLY A 142 10.91 -13.40 -2.70
C GLY A 142 10.35 -12.00 -3.01
N GLY A 143 10.47 -11.06 -2.09
CA GLY A 143 10.08 -9.67 -2.29
C GLY A 143 10.86 -8.98 -3.42
N VAL A 144 12.18 -9.13 -3.44
CA VAL A 144 13.04 -8.59 -4.53
C VAL A 144 12.67 -9.22 -5.87
N LEU A 145 12.46 -10.53 -5.91
CA LEU A 145 12.06 -11.24 -7.11
C LEU A 145 10.71 -10.74 -7.63
N GLY A 146 9.73 -10.51 -6.75
CA GLY A 146 8.44 -9.95 -7.11
C GLY A 146 8.55 -8.58 -7.78
N ILE A 147 9.40 -7.70 -7.26
CA ILE A 147 9.67 -6.38 -7.86
C ILE A 147 10.30 -6.54 -9.24
N LEU A 148 11.29 -7.42 -9.38
CA LEU A 148 11.97 -7.67 -10.67
C LEU A 148 11.01 -8.19 -11.74
N PHE A 149 10.06 -9.04 -11.36
CA PHE A 149 9.02 -9.51 -12.29
C PHE A 149 8.02 -8.41 -12.65
N LEU A 150 7.67 -7.53 -11.71
CA LEU A 150 6.69 -6.47 -11.95
C LEU A 150 7.20 -5.43 -12.98
N ILE A 151 8.50 -5.14 -13.00
CA ILE A 151 9.08 -4.11 -13.88
C ILE A 151 8.75 -4.33 -15.36
N PRO A 152 8.98 -5.52 -15.97
CA PRO A 152 8.62 -5.74 -17.36
C PRO A 152 7.11 -5.76 -17.61
N PHE A 153 6.32 -6.28 -16.66
CA PHE A 153 4.87 -6.35 -16.80
C PHE A 153 4.20 -4.98 -16.68
N ARG A 154 4.83 -4.00 -16.02
CA ARG A 154 4.29 -2.66 -15.85
C ARG A 154 3.89 -2.01 -17.18
N LYS A 155 4.69 -2.17 -18.23
CA LYS A 155 4.39 -1.61 -19.55
C LYS A 155 3.12 -2.22 -20.16
N TYR A 156 2.93 -3.53 -20.03
CA TYR A 156 1.75 -4.20 -20.56
C TYR A 156 0.49 -3.80 -19.79
N LEU A 157 0.55 -3.74 -18.47
CA LEU A 157 -0.56 -3.32 -17.61
C LEU A 157 -0.95 -1.86 -17.88
N SER A 158 0.01 -0.98 -18.15
CA SER A 158 -0.24 0.42 -18.46
C SER A 158 -0.85 0.61 -19.86
N LEU A 159 -0.48 -0.20 -20.85
CA LEU A 159 -1.00 -0.10 -22.21
C LEU A 159 -2.42 -0.64 -22.38
N ILE A 160 -2.89 -1.51 -21.49
CA ILE A 160 -4.24 -2.08 -21.55
C ILE A 160 -5.29 -1.06 -21.08
N HIS A 161 -4.90 0.00 -20.38
CA HIS A 161 -5.79 1.01 -19.81
C HIS A 161 -5.68 2.40 -20.47
N ILE A 162 -5.00 2.52 -21.60
CA ILE A 162 -5.00 3.68 -22.49
C ILE A 162 -5.76 3.27 -23.76
#